data_7490b12cd69fea2863c48164a5495ce9
#
_entry.id   7490b12cd69fea2863c48164a5495ce9
#
_cell.length_a   1.000
_cell.length_b   1.000
_cell.length_c   1.000
_cell.angle_alpha   90.00
_cell.angle_beta   90.00
_cell.angle_gamma   90.00
#
_symmetry.space_group_name_H-M   'P 1'
#
loop_
_entity.id
_entity.type
_entity.pdbx_description
1 polymer ?
#
loop_
_entity_poly.entity_id
_entity_poly.type
_entity_poly.pdbx_seq_one_letter_code
_entity_poly.pdbx_strand_id
1 'polypeptide(L)'
;QEIDKLFEDNIKIAVMSGDYVQRGEPSLINKFEKTKIALSQGIDIVIELPAFYSAQSAEIFAKGSVNLLNKLSCSYIVFGSESNDLDKLKRIATISLTKEFELSLREFLAEGFSYPTAFSKALFDEKLGSNDILALEYLRAINTINSKIEAYCIKREKTGYYDDEKDNFSSATYIRKILLDCNKK
;
A
#
# COMPACT_ATOMS: atom_id res chain seq x y z
N GLN A 1 3.32 -16.83 4.74
CA GLN A 1 2.72 -17.95 3.99
C GLN A 1 2.74 -17.71 2.47
N GLU A 2 2.13 -16.61 1.91
CA GLU A 2 2.16 -16.39 0.45
C GLU A 2 3.56 -16.07 -0.08
N ILE A 3 4.35 -15.29 0.67
CA ILE A 3 5.74 -14.99 0.32
C ILE A 3 6.59 -16.27 0.29
N ASP A 4 6.38 -17.19 1.22
CA ASP A 4 7.12 -18.46 1.30
C ASP A 4 6.82 -19.39 0.11
N LYS A 5 5.67 -19.20 -0.56
CA LYS A 5 5.34 -19.91 -1.80
C LYS A 5 6.03 -19.31 -3.03
N LEU A 6 6.36 -18.01 -2.97
CA LEU A 6 7.00 -17.30 -4.08
C LEU A 6 8.51 -17.42 -4.06
N PHE A 7 9.10 -17.50 -2.88
CA PHE A 7 10.54 -17.44 -2.69
C PHE A 7 10.99 -18.50 -1.68
N GLU A 8 11.99 -19.29 -2.06
CA GLU A 8 12.73 -20.18 -1.15
C GLU A 8 13.83 -19.38 -0.46
N ASP A 9 14.16 -19.73 0.79
CA ASP A 9 15.28 -19.13 1.58
C ASP A 9 15.25 -17.60 1.59
N ASN A 10 14.12 -17.00 1.97
CA ASN A 10 13.94 -15.57 2.00
C ASN A 10 14.05 -14.97 3.42
N ILE A 11 14.44 -13.70 3.50
CA ILE A 11 14.32 -12.87 4.70
C ILE A 11 13.16 -11.88 4.46
N LYS A 12 12.13 -11.95 5.29
CA LYS A 12 10.93 -11.11 5.20
C LYS A 12 11.10 -9.84 6.02
N ILE A 13 11.16 -8.72 5.33
CA ILE A 13 11.26 -7.40 5.94
C ILE A 13 9.92 -6.69 5.80
N ALA A 14 9.30 -6.29 6.90
CA ALA A 14 8.10 -5.47 6.89
C ALA A 14 8.44 -4.01 7.21
N VAL A 15 8.11 -3.10 6.31
CA VAL A 15 8.12 -1.67 6.57
C VAL A 15 6.75 -1.27 7.08
N MET A 16 6.66 -0.79 8.31
CA MET A 16 5.39 -0.54 8.99
C MET A 16 5.31 0.89 9.53
N SER A 17 4.13 1.48 9.46
CA SER A 17 3.82 2.72 10.17
C SER A 17 4.02 2.53 11.69
N GLY A 18 4.56 3.52 12.36
CA GLY A 18 4.70 3.54 13.82
C GLY A 18 3.36 3.79 14.52
N ASP A 19 3.32 4.80 15.39
CA ASP A 19 2.12 5.12 16.18
C ASP A 19 1.06 5.90 15.41
N TYR A 20 1.35 6.34 14.18
CA TYR A 20 0.40 6.98 13.25
C TYR A 20 0.32 6.21 11.95
N VAL A 21 -0.91 5.97 11.48
CA VAL A 21 -1.18 5.30 10.20
C VAL A 21 -1.24 6.31 9.05
N GLN A 22 -1.30 5.82 7.81
CA GLN A 22 -1.22 6.63 6.58
C GLN A 22 -2.21 7.82 6.52
N ARG A 23 -3.36 7.73 7.18
CA ARG A 23 -4.35 8.82 7.23
C ARG A 23 -4.09 9.84 8.33
N GLY A 24 -2.95 9.77 9.00
CA GLY A 24 -2.63 10.64 10.14
C GLY A 24 -3.37 10.28 11.43
N GLU A 25 -4.14 9.20 11.42
CA GLU A 25 -4.84 8.73 12.61
C GLU A 25 -3.89 7.95 13.55
N PRO A 26 -4.12 8.00 14.87
CA PRO A 26 -3.42 7.14 15.81
C PRO A 26 -3.63 5.66 15.49
N SER A 27 -2.60 4.86 15.66
CA SER A 27 -2.71 3.40 15.57
C SER A 27 -3.54 2.85 16.73
N LEU A 28 -4.33 1.80 16.49
CA LEU A 28 -5.13 1.15 17.56
C LEU A 28 -4.27 0.51 18.65
N ILE A 29 -3.13 0.00 18.25
CA ILE A 29 -2.13 -0.59 19.15
C ILE A 29 -0.79 0.08 18.90
N ASN A 30 0.04 0.16 19.92
CA ASN A 30 1.36 0.78 19.80
C ASN A 30 2.29 -0.01 18.86
N LYS A 31 3.32 0.65 18.38
CA LYS A 31 4.26 0.08 17.41
C LYS A 31 4.97 -1.18 17.91
N PHE A 32 5.23 -1.31 19.20
CA PHE A 32 5.91 -2.47 19.76
C PHE A 32 5.02 -3.72 19.72
N GLU A 33 3.73 -3.58 20.05
CA GLU A 33 2.77 -4.67 19.94
C GLU A 33 2.52 -5.07 18.49
N LYS A 34 2.42 -4.10 17.57
CA LYS A 34 2.36 -4.40 16.12
C LYS A 34 3.58 -5.19 15.66
N THR A 35 4.76 -4.80 16.11
CA THR A 35 6.01 -5.50 15.78
C THR A 35 6.00 -6.94 16.29
N LYS A 36 5.60 -7.16 17.55
CA LYS A 36 5.47 -8.52 18.10
C LYS A 36 4.52 -9.39 17.30
N ILE A 37 3.36 -8.83 16.91
CA ILE A 37 2.38 -9.54 16.07
C ILE A 37 3.00 -9.88 14.70
N ALA A 38 3.66 -8.94 14.03
CA ALA A 38 4.28 -9.19 12.74
C ALA A 38 5.35 -10.30 12.82
N LEU A 39 6.23 -10.23 13.82
CA LEU A 39 7.26 -11.25 14.05
C LEU A 39 6.64 -12.63 14.34
N SER A 40 5.57 -12.70 15.15
CA SER A 40 4.88 -13.96 15.44
C SER A 40 4.19 -14.57 14.21
N GLN A 41 3.91 -13.78 13.17
CA GLN A 41 3.34 -14.23 11.90
C GLN A 41 4.41 -14.57 10.84
N GLY A 42 5.69 -14.63 11.23
CA GLY A 42 6.77 -15.07 10.38
C GLY A 42 7.44 -13.96 9.57
N ILE A 43 7.32 -12.71 9.99
CA ILE A 43 8.21 -11.63 9.55
C ILE A 43 9.52 -11.73 10.33
N ASP A 44 10.66 -11.59 9.65
CA ASP A 44 11.97 -11.71 10.28
C ASP A 44 12.46 -10.37 10.83
N ILE A 45 12.19 -9.27 10.10
CA ILE A 45 12.62 -7.92 10.44
C ILE A 45 11.46 -6.95 10.28
N VAL A 46 11.22 -6.12 11.28
CA VAL A 46 10.27 -5.01 11.20
C VAL A 46 11.02 -3.69 11.28
N ILE A 47 10.74 -2.80 10.33
CA ILE A 47 11.35 -1.47 10.26
C ILE A 47 10.24 -0.43 10.32
N GLU A 48 10.39 0.52 11.25
CA GLU A 48 9.46 1.63 11.35
C GLU A 48 9.66 2.62 10.19
N LEU A 49 8.61 2.86 9.42
CA LEU A 49 8.58 3.98 8.48
C LEU A 49 8.43 5.28 9.28
N PRO A 50 9.37 6.22 9.17
CA PRO A 50 9.29 7.48 9.91
C PRO A 50 7.94 8.19 9.72
N ALA A 51 7.41 8.81 10.78
CA ALA A 51 6.09 9.45 10.78
C ALA A 51 5.92 10.48 9.65
N PHE A 52 7.01 11.15 9.25
CA PHE A 52 7.05 12.07 8.10
C PHE A 52 6.56 11.40 6.80
N TYR A 53 6.84 10.12 6.59
CA TYR A 53 6.39 9.38 5.42
C TYR A 53 5.08 8.63 5.69
N SER A 54 4.93 8.07 6.89
CA SER A 54 3.84 7.16 7.19
C SER A 54 2.48 7.84 7.36
N ALA A 55 2.45 9.13 7.74
CA ALA A 55 1.22 9.91 7.96
C ALA A 55 0.83 10.79 6.75
N GLN A 56 1.34 10.48 5.57
CA GLN A 56 1.19 11.29 4.36
C GLN A 56 0.33 10.60 3.29
N SER A 57 0.29 11.20 2.07
CA SER A 57 -0.34 10.60 0.89
C SER A 57 0.27 9.25 0.52
N ALA A 58 -0.45 8.47 -0.27
CA ALA A 58 0.04 7.18 -0.78
C ALA A 58 1.38 7.32 -1.51
N GLU A 59 1.55 8.40 -2.27
CA GLU A 59 2.80 8.72 -2.98
C GLU A 59 3.99 8.86 -2.03
N ILE A 60 3.86 9.70 -0.99
CA ILE A 60 4.95 9.97 -0.04
C ILE A 60 5.23 8.72 0.81
N PHE A 61 4.19 8.00 1.22
CA PHE A 61 4.30 6.73 1.91
C PHE A 61 5.08 5.70 1.09
N ALA A 62 4.70 5.51 -0.17
CA ALA A 62 5.34 4.58 -1.08
C ALA A 62 6.80 4.96 -1.34
N LYS A 63 7.06 6.24 -1.60
CA LYS A 63 8.41 6.77 -1.83
C LYS A 63 9.33 6.53 -0.62
N GLY A 64 8.84 6.79 0.59
CA GLY A 64 9.58 6.50 1.83
C GLY A 64 9.88 5.01 1.99
N SER A 65 8.87 4.17 1.79
CA SER A 65 8.99 2.71 1.92
C SER A 65 9.97 2.12 0.90
N VAL A 66 9.82 2.47 -0.38
CA VAL A 66 10.70 1.96 -1.46
C VAL A 66 12.13 2.44 -1.28
N ASN A 67 12.35 3.71 -0.92
CA ASN A 67 13.70 4.21 -0.63
C ASN A 67 14.37 3.45 0.52
N LEU A 68 13.63 3.11 1.56
CA LEU A 68 14.13 2.37 2.70
C LEU A 68 14.51 0.94 2.30
N LEU A 69 13.63 0.23 1.58
CA LEU A 69 13.90 -1.11 1.06
C LEU A 69 15.08 -1.11 0.07
N ASN A 70 15.19 -0.09 -0.78
CA ASN A 70 16.29 0.06 -1.72
C ASN A 70 17.64 0.24 -1.00
N LYS A 71 17.68 1.03 0.08
CA LYS A 71 18.88 1.20 0.92
C LYS A 71 19.28 -0.08 1.63
N LEU A 72 18.33 -0.96 1.92
CA LEU A 72 18.57 -2.28 2.50
C LEU A 72 18.93 -3.33 1.46
N SER A 73 19.03 -2.93 0.18
CA SER A 73 19.35 -3.84 -0.92
C SER A 73 18.34 -5.00 -1.05
N CYS A 74 17.08 -4.75 -0.73
CA CYS A 74 16.02 -5.75 -0.92
C CYS A 74 15.88 -6.08 -2.41
N SER A 75 15.78 -7.37 -2.73
CA SER A 75 15.60 -7.82 -4.11
C SER A 75 14.15 -7.66 -4.58
N TYR A 76 13.20 -7.81 -3.66
CA TYR A 76 11.78 -7.86 -3.98
C TYR A 76 10.95 -6.95 -3.07
N ILE A 77 9.86 -6.40 -3.62
CA ILE A 77 8.76 -5.81 -2.85
C ILE A 77 7.48 -6.59 -3.15
N VAL A 78 6.77 -7.00 -2.10
CA VAL A 78 5.50 -7.72 -2.21
C VAL A 78 4.39 -6.89 -1.58
N PHE A 79 3.30 -6.69 -2.30
CA PHE A 79 2.15 -5.92 -1.84
C PHE A 79 0.82 -6.56 -2.25
N GLY A 80 -0.25 -6.23 -1.51
CA GLY A 80 -1.60 -6.68 -1.85
C GLY A 80 -2.23 -5.80 -2.91
N SER A 81 -2.96 -6.41 -3.86
CA SER A 81 -3.68 -5.74 -4.94
C SER A 81 -5.09 -6.32 -5.09
N GLU A 82 -6.07 -5.47 -5.38
CA GLU A 82 -7.44 -5.92 -5.66
C GLU A 82 -7.53 -6.55 -7.06
N SER A 83 -6.88 -5.94 -8.04
CA SER A 83 -6.89 -6.43 -9.43
C SER A 83 -6.01 -7.67 -9.61
N ASN A 84 -4.95 -7.78 -8.83
CA ASN A 84 -3.91 -8.81 -8.98
C ASN A 84 -3.31 -8.88 -10.40
N ASP A 85 -3.30 -7.77 -11.12
CA ASP A 85 -2.77 -7.64 -12.47
C ASP A 85 -1.53 -6.72 -12.45
N LEU A 86 -0.38 -7.33 -12.15
CA LEU A 86 0.88 -6.60 -12.03
C LEU A 86 1.32 -5.94 -13.34
N ASP A 87 1.05 -6.58 -14.47
CA ASP A 87 1.43 -6.04 -15.78
C ASP A 87 0.61 -4.80 -16.14
N LYS A 88 -0.69 -4.82 -15.82
CA LYS A 88 -1.55 -3.65 -15.93
C LYS A 88 -1.04 -2.53 -15.04
N LEU A 89 -0.76 -2.81 -13.77
CA LEU A 89 -0.25 -1.81 -12.82
C LEU A 89 1.10 -1.23 -13.26
N LYS A 90 2.03 -2.04 -13.76
CA LYS A 90 3.31 -1.58 -14.32
C LYS A 90 3.11 -0.63 -15.52
N ARG A 91 2.19 -0.97 -16.44
CA ARG A 91 1.87 -0.10 -17.59
C ARG A 91 1.32 1.24 -17.11
N ILE A 92 0.35 1.23 -16.20
CA ILE A 92 -0.23 2.46 -15.63
C ILE A 92 0.86 3.29 -14.92
N ALA A 93 1.74 2.65 -14.14
CA ALA A 93 2.84 3.34 -13.47
C ALA A 93 3.75 4.07 -14.47
N THR A 94 4.06 3.43 -15.58
CA THR A 94 4.90 4.03 -16.64
C THR A 94 4.18 5.21 -17.32
N ILE A 95 2.91 5.04 -17.69
CA ILE A 95 2.09 6.10 -18.32
C ILE A 95 1.97 7.29 -17.37
N SER A 96 1.74 7.05 -16.08
CA SER A 96 1.54 8.11 -15.09
C SER A 96 2.79 8.95 -14.79
N LEU A 97 3.95 8.60 -15.33
CA LEU A 97 5.19 9.38 -15.28
C LEU A 97 5.44 10.19 -16.55
N THR A 98 4.55 10.12 -17.55
CA THR A 98 4.68 10.90 -18.79
C THR A 98 4.18 12.33 -18.61
N LYS A 99 4.70 13.25 -19.44
CA LYS A 99 4.25 14.64 -19.45
C LYS A 99 2.79 14.78 -19.89
N GLU A 100 2.37 13.95 -20.83
CA GLU A 100 1.01 13.92 -21.35
C GLU A 100 0.01 13.59 -20.23
N PHE A 101 0.32 12.58 -19.43
CA PHE A 101 -0.49 12.24 -18.25
C PHE A 101 -0.53 13.40 -17.23
N GLU A 102 0.63 14.00 -16.93
CA GLU A 102 0.71 15.11 -15.98
C GLU A 102 -0.14 16.31 -16.43
N LEU A 103 -0.12 16.64 -17.70
CA LEU A 103 -0.95 17.71 -18.27
C LEU A 103 -2.43 17.39 -18.15
N SER A 104 -2.86 16.19 -18.58
CA SER A 104 -4.24 15.73 -18.47
C SER A 104 -4.75 15.71 -17.03
N LEU A 105 -3.92 15.22 -16.08
CA LEU A 105 -4.24 15.23 -14.66
C LEU A 105 -4.45 16.66 -14.14
N ARG A 106 -3.59 17.61 -14.50
CA ARG A 106 -3.72 19.02 -14.10
C ARG A 106 -4.99 19.67 -14.67
N GLU A 107 -5.36 19.35 -15.89
CA GLU A 107 -6.60 19.83 -16.52
C GLU A 107 -7.82 19.36 -15.71
N PHE A 108 -7.93 18.07 -15.40
CA PHE A 108 -9.03 17.55 -14.59
C PHE A 108 -9.05 18.10 -13.16
N LEU A 109 -7.88 18.32 -12.55
CA LEU A 109 -7.82 18.98 -11.24
C LEU A 109 -8.28 20.45 -11.32
N ALA A 110 -7.97 21.18 -12.40
CA ALA A 110 -8.42 22.55 -12.62
C ALA A 110 -9.94 22.63 -12.86
N GLU A 111 -10.55 21.58 -13.41
CA GLU A 111 -12.01 21.43 -13.53
C GLU A 111 -12.71 21.15 -12.17
N GLY A 112 -11.95 20.96 -11.09
CA GLY A 112 -12.48 20.77 -9.72
C GLY A 112 -12.71 19.32 -9.34
N PHE A 113 -12.26 18.35 -10.13
CA PHE A 113 -12.31 16.94 -9.74
C PHE A 113 -11.38 16.64 -8.55
N SER A 114 -11.79 15.71 -7.69
CA SER A 114 -10.90 15.17 -6.64
C SER A 114 -9.70 14.45 -7.28
N TYR A 115 -8.56 14.40 -6.59
CA TYR A 115 -7.36 13.73 -7.12
C TYR A 115 -7.63 12.28 -7.61
N PRO A 116 -8.34 11.40 -6.85
CA PRO A 116 -8.63 10.05 -7.35
C PRO A 116 -9.47 10.04 -8.63
N THR A 117 -10.44 10.96 -8.73
CA THR A 117 -11.29 11.07 -9.92
C THR A 117 -10.52 11.64 -11.12
N ALA A 118 -9.73 12.71 -10.91
CA ALA A 118 -8.88 13.30 -11.93
C ALA A 118 -7.84 12.30 -12.44
N PHE A 119 -7.25 11.53 -11.55
CA PHE A 119 -6.27 10.49 -11.88
C PHE A 119 -6.91 9.37 -12.72
N SER A 120 -8.10 8.89 -12.33
CA SER A 120 -8.86 7.89 -13.10
C SER A 120 -9.21 8.41 -14.50
N LYS A 121 -9.68 9.65 -14.62
CA LYS A 121 -10.00 10.29 -15.91
C LYS A 121 -8.76 10.44 -16.81
N ALA A 122 -7.63 10.85 -16.26
CA ALA A 122 -6.38 10.95 -16.99
C ALA A 122 -5.86 9.58 -17.47
N LEU A 123 -6.36 8.49 -16.90
CA LEU A 123 -6.14 7.10 -17.31
C LEU A 123 -7.31 6.50 -18.11
N PHE A 124 -8.07 7.31 -18.82
CA PHE A 124 -9.23 6.86 -19.62
C PHE A 124 -10.30 6.13 -18.79
N ASP A 125 -10.63 6.67 -17.62
CA ASP A 125 -11.63 6.15 -16.68
C ASP A 125 -11.29 4.75 -16.08
N GLU A 126 -10.01 4.42 -16.00
CA GLU A 126 -9.57 3.23 -15.28
C GLU A 126 -9.92 3.32 -13.79
N LYS A 127 -10.69 2.34 -13.33
CA LYS A 127 -11.08 2.23 -11.92
C LYS A 127 -10.04 1.37 -11.16
N LEU A 128 -9.38 2.00 -10.21
CA LEU A 128 -8.41 1.34 -9.33
C LEU A 128 -8.96 1.25 -7.90
N GLY A 129 -8.79 0.11 -7.27
CA GLY A 129 -9.04 -0.06 -5.84
C GLY A 129 -8.01 0.70 -4.99
N SER A 130 -8.29 0.86 -3.70
CA SER A 130 -7.40 1.61 -2.81
C SER A 130 -6.01 0.98 -2.65
N ASN A 131 -5.91 -0.35 -2.71
CA ASN A 131 -4.62 -1.04 -2.66
C ASN A 131 -3.94 -1.03 -4.03
N ASP A 132 -4.67 -1.03 -5.14
CA ASP A 132 -4.10 -0.85 -6.47
C ASP A 132 -3.50 0.56 -6.64
N ILE A 133 -4.12 1.59 -6.05
CA ILE A 133 -3.54 2.95 -6.00
C ILE A 133 -2.21 2.94 -5.22
N LEU A 134 -2.17 2.29 -4.06
CA LEU A 134 -0.93 2.19 -3.28
C LEU A 134 0.13 1.35 -4.01
N ALA A 135 -0.28 0.23 -4.64
CA ALA A 135 0.59 -0.60 -5.48
C ALA A 135 1.21 0.22 -6.63
N LEU A 136 0.39 1.04 -7.28
CA LEU A 136 0.83 1.96 -8.33
C LEU A 136 1.89 2.93 -7.83
N GLU A 137 1.70 3.51 -6.64
CA GLU A 137 2.68 4.44 -6.07
C GLU A 137 4.01 3.74 -5.71
N TYR A 138 3.98 2.47 -5.28
CA TYR A 138 5.23 1.69 -5.13
C TYR A 138 5.95 1.52 -6.47
N LEU A 139 5.23 1.17 -7.54
CA LEU A 139 5.82 1.00 -8.88
C LEU A 139 6.37 2.32 -9.44
N ARG A 140 5.65 3.43 -9.24
CA ARG A 140 6.13 4.79 -9.59
C ARG A 140 7.40 5.15 -8.82
N ALA A 141 7.44 4.86 -7.52
CA ALA A 141 8.63 5.11 -6.70
C ALA A 141 9.83 4.28 -7.17
N ILE A 142 9.65 2.99 -7.49
CA ILE A 142 10.68 2.12 -8.06
C ILE A 142 11.24 2.72 -9.37
N ASN A 143 10.36 3.12 -10.28
CA ASN A 143 10.74 3.71 -11.57
C ASN A 143 11.47 5.05 -11.38
N THR A 144 10.98 5.91 -10.48
CA THR A 144 11.55 7.24 -10.24
C THR A 144 12.98 7.19 -9.71
N ILE A 145 13.28 6.25 -8.81
CA ILE A 145 14.63 6.10 -8.24
C ILE A 145 15.50 5.12 -9.03
N ASN A 146 14.98 4.59 -10.14
CA ASN A 146 15.65 3.57 -10.94
C ASN A 146 16.14 2.39 -10.10
N SER A 147 15.30 1.90 -9.19
CA SER A 147 15.62 0.79 -8.30
C SER A 147 15.64 -0.54 -9.05
N LYS A 148 16.50 -1.44 -8.60
CA LYS A 148 16.54 -2.83 -9.09
C LYS A 148 15.56 -3.76 -8.37
N ILE A 149 14.76 -3.23 -7.43
CA ILE A 149 13.75 -4.01 -6.73
C ILE A 149 12.69 -4.50 -7.71
N GLU A 150 12.46 -5.80 -7.73
CA GLU A 150 11.38 -6.40 -8.49
C GLU A 150 10.08 -6.39 -7.66
N ALA A 151 8.98 -6.08 -8.33
CA ALA A 151 7.67 -6.00 -7.69
C ALA A 151 6.85 -7.27 -7.93
N TYR A 152 6.17 -7.72 -6.87
CA TYR A 152 5.19 -8.81 -6.90
C TYR A 152 3.90 -8.38 -6.23
N CYS A 153 2.76 -8.76 -6.80
CA CYS A 153 1.47 -8.55 -6.14
C CYS A 153 0.85 -9.87 -5.69
N ILE A 154 0.13 -9.79 -4.58
CA ILE A 154 -0.67 -10.89 -4.05
C ILE A 154 -2.12 -10.44 -4.10
N LYS A 155 -3.00 -11.32 -4.60
CA LYS A 155 -4.43 -11.04 -4.64
C LYS A 155 -4.95 -10.80 -3.24
N ARG A 156 -5.56 -9.64 -3.05
CA ARG A 156 -6.24 -9.33 -1.82
C ARG A 156 -7.62 -9.95 -1.83
N GLU A 157 -7.91 -10.82 -0.88
CA GLU A 157 -9.26 -11.34 -0.68
C GLU A 157 -10.16 -10.17 -0.25
N LYS A 158 -11.30 -10.03 -0.92
CA LYS A 158 -12.32 -9.05 -0.55
C LYS A 158 -12.99 -9.55 0.72
N THR A 159 -12.63 -9.00 1.85
CA THR A 159 -13.51 -9.07 3.01
C THR A 159 -14.60 -8.05 2.79
N GLY A 160 -15.83 -8.50 2.50
CA GLY A 160 -16.99 -7.65 2.30
C GLY A 160 -17.21 -6.73 3.51
N TYR A 161 -17.56 -5.48 3.27
CA TYR A 161 -17.84 -4.50 4.33
C TYR A 161 -19.14 -4.85 5.10
N TYR A 162 -19.91 -5.84 4.61
CA TYR A 162 -21.24 -6.22 5.08
C TYR A 162 -21.52 -7.73 5.14
N ASP A 163 -20.52 -8.59 4.93
CA ASP A 163 -20.75 -10.03 5.08
C ASP A 163 -20.72 -10.42 6.57
N ASP A 164 -21.92 -10.60 7.13
CA ASP A 164 -22.18 -11.14 8.48
C ASP A 164 -21.81 -12.64 8.60
N GLU A 165 -21.28 -13.27 7.57
CA GLU A 165 -20.93 -14.69 7.55
C GLU A 165 -19.42 -14.90 7.51
N LYS A 166 -18.89 -15.29 8.67
CA LYS A 166 -17.73 -16.18 8.94
C LYS A 166 -16.59 -16.24 7.90
N ASP A 167 -16.09 -15.10 7.42
CA ASP A 167 -14.78 -15.10 6.79
C ASP A 167 -13.68 -14.94 7.84
N ASN A 168 -12.66 -15.79 7.75
CA ASN A 168 -11.53 -15.84 8.70
C ASN A 168 -10.69 -14.56 8.74
N PHE A 169 -11.01 -13.55 7.91
CA PHE A 169 -10.27 -12.30 7.81
C PHE A 169 -11.21 -11.09 7.81
N SER A 170 -11.09 -10.25 8.83
CA SER A 170 -11.82 -8.98 8.91
C SER A 170 -10.95 -7.82 8.41
N SER A 171 -11.56 -6.82 7.76
CA SER A 171 -10.84 -5.62 7.34
C SER A 171 -10.32 -4.84 8.55
N ALA A 172 -9.16 -4.18 8.41
CA ALA A 172 -8.61 -3.32 9.46
C ALA A 172 -9.58 -2.22 9.91
N THR A 173 -10.41 -1.70 8.99
CA THR A 173 -11.45 -0.71 9.26
C THR A 173 -12.56 -1.31 10.14
N TYR A 174 -12.98 -2.55 9.85
CA TYR A 174 -13.99 -3.25 10.66
C TYR A 174 -13.48 -3.55 12.06
N ILE A 175 -12.26 -4.07 12.20
CA ILE A 175 -11.62 -4.32 13.50
C ILE A 175 -11.53 -3.01 14.32
N ARG A 176 -11.10 -1.91 13.68
CA ARG A 176 -11.04 -0.59 14.31
C ARG A 176 -12.41 -0.16 14.85
N LYS A 177 -13.46 -0.32 14.04
CA LYS A 177 -14.83 0.04 14.44
C LYS A 177 -15.28 -0.75 15.67
N ILE A 178 -15.13 -2.08 15.67
CA ILE A 178 -15.50 -2.93 16.81
C ILE A 178 -14.76 -2.50 18.07
N LEU A 179 -13.44 -2.33 18.01
CA LEU A 179 -12.65 -1.97 19.18
C LEU A 179 -13.01 -0.59 19.75
N LEU A 180 -13.33 0.38 18.89
CA LEU A 180 -13.76 1.71 19.33
C LEU A 180 -15.18 1.69 19.92
N ASP A 181 -16.08 0.86 19.42
CA ASP A 181 -17.45 0.72 19.92
C ASP A 181 -17.48 -0.08 21.25
N CYS A 182 -16.60 -1.06 21.44
CA CYS A 182 -16.44 -1.76 22.71
C CYS A 182 -15.93 -0.87 23.85
N ASN A 183 -15.14 0.16 23.55
CA ASN A 183 -14.60 1.10 24.54
C ASN A 183 -15.60 2.22 24.91
N LYS A 184 -16.79 2.27 24.31
CA LYS A 184 -17.86 3.23 24.63
C LYS A 184 -18.90 2.68 25.61
N LYS A 185 -18.76 1.43 26.02
CA LYS A 185 -19.57 0.79 27.09
C LYS A 185 -18.77 0.72 28.37
#